data_7c05e832a7070f69fc736f29e6f59102
#
_entry.id   7c05e832a7070f69fc736f29e6f59102
#
_cell.length_a   1.000
_cell.length_b   1.000
_cell.length_c   1.000
_cell.angle_alpha   90.00
_cell.angle_beta   90.00
_cell.angle_gamma   90.00
#
_symmetry.space_group_name_H-M   'P 1'
#
loop_
_entity.id
_entity.type
_entity.pdbx_description
1 polymer ?
#
loop_
_entity_poly.entity_id
_entity_poly.type
_entity_poly.pdbx_seq_one_letter_code
_entity_poly.pdbx_strand_id
1 'polypeptide(L)'
;MSALGRRYAKALLELAREQGEIDSVLRDVGALADAWKESPELRGIVRNPVIPRPALKAAVDAVMEKLGCSKLVRNTVNLLADKGRLSHLEAVLHALEELAEAETGRVRVDVISAKPLSDAYYARLTEKLKRVTDREVVLVKKQDPSL
;
A
#
# COMPACT_ATOMS: atom_id res chain seq x y z
N MET A 1 15.26 4.43 -3.35
CA MET A 1 14.03 5.04 -2.81
C MET A 1 13.96 6.51 -3.16
N SER A 2 12.81 6.99 -3.58
CA SER A 2 12.58 8.40 -3.91
C SER A 2 12.60 9.27 -2.66
N ALA A 3 13.35 10.37 -2.66
CA ALA A 3 13.36 11.34 -1.56
C ALA A 3 11.98 11.96 -1.34
N LEU A 4 11.26 12.26 -2.41
CA LEU A 4 9.91 12.79 -2.36
C LEU A 4 8.93 11.78 -1.74
N GLY A 5 8.98 10.53 -2.20
CA GLY A 5 8.15 9.45 -1.67
C GLY A 5 8.36 9.26 -0.18
N ARG A 6 9.61 9.25 0.26
CA ARG A 6 9.96 9.10 1.67
C ARG A 6 9.46 10.26 2.53
N ARG A 7 9.54 11.48 2.02
CA ARG A 7 9.06 12.67 2.75
C ARG A 7 7.56 12.61 3.01
N TYR A 8 6.77 12.28 1.98
CA TYR A 8 5.32 12.14 2.14
C TYR A 8 4.96 10.97 3.06
N ALA A 9 5.68 9.85 2.93
CA ALA A 9 5.44 8.67 3.76
C ALA A 9 5.72 8.96 5.24
N LYS A 10 6.82 9.63 5.56
CA LYS A 10 7.13 10.03 6.93
C LYS A 10 6.08 10.95 7.51
N ALA A 11 5.65 11.95 6.76
CA ALA A 11 4.62 12.89 7.21
C ALA A 11 3.30 12.18 7.52
N LEU A 12 2.87 11.28 6.65
CA LEU A 12 1.65 10.52 6.86
C LEU A 12 1.74 9.62 8.10
N LEU A 13 2.85 8.93 8.29
CA LEU A 13 3.04 8.06 9.46
C LEU A 13 3.10 8.86 10.77
N GLU A 14 3.71 10.02 10.78
CA GLU A 14 3.72 10.90 11.95
C GLU A 14 2.31 11.35 12.33
N LEU A 15 1.51 11.79 11.36
CA LEU A 15 0.11 12.14 11.58
C LEU A 15 -0.70 10.95 12.07
N ALA A 16 -0.50 9.80 11.49
CA ALA A 16 -1.18 8.56 11.88
C ALA A 16 -0.85 8.18 13.33
N ARG A 17 0.41 8.34 13.72
CA ARG A 17 0.86 8.09 15.09
C ARG A 17 0.20 9.05 16.07
N GLU A 18 0.19 10.34 15.76
CA GLU A 18 -0.43 11.37 16.60
C GLU A 18 -1.93 11.14 16.80
N GLN A 19 -2.61 10.64 15.78
CA GLN A 19 -4.06 10.40 15.81
C GLN A 19 -4.45 8.98 16.23
N GLY A 20 -3.47 8.12 16.51
CA GLY A 20 -3.72 6.72 16.87
C GLY A 20 -4.28 5.88 15.73
N GLU A 21 -3.95 6.22 14.48
CA GLU A 21 -4.50 5.59 13.27
C GLU A 21 -3.47 4.80 12.45
N ILE A 22 -2.35 4.42 13.06
CA ILE A 22 -1.28 3.68 12.35
C ILE A 22 -1.82 2.41 11.68
N ASP A 23 -2.56 1.59 12.41
CA ASP A 23 -3.04 0.31 11.89
C ASP A 23 -4.02 0.51 10.71
N SER A 24 -4.92 1.48 10.80
CA SER A 24 -5.85 1.77 9.71
C SER A 24 -5.14 2.33 8.47
N VAL A 25 -4.16 3.20 8.67
CA VAL A 25 -3.36 3.75 7.57
C VAL A 25 -2.56 2.64 6.87
N LEU A 26 -1.93 1.75 7.63
CA LEU A 26 -1.16 0.65 7.03
C LEU A 26 -2.05 -0.32 6.25
N ARG A 27 -3.26 -0.60 6.75
CA ARG A 27 -4.24 -1.40 6.03
C ARG A 27 -4.64 -0.74 4.72
N ASP A 28 -4.92 0.56 4.73
CA ASP A 28 -5.32 1.33 3.56
C ASP A 28 -4.19 1.39 2.53
N VAL A 29 -2.96 1.60 2.98
CA VAL A 29 -1.77 1.60 2.12
C VAL A 29 -1.59 0.25 1.44
N GLY A 30 -1.77 -0.84 2.17
CA GLY A 30 -1.71 -2.19 1.61
C GLY A 30 -2.78 -2.41 0.54
N ALA A 31 -4.02 -2.00 0.80
CA ALA A 31 -5.12 -2.10 -0.16
C ALA A 31 -4.86 -1.26 -1.42
N LEU A 32 -4.38 -0.04 -1.24
CA LEU A 32 -4.08 0.86 -2.36
C LEU A 32 -2.88 0.36 -3.18
N ALA A 33 -1.86 -0.18 -2.54
CA ALA A 33 -0.72 -0.79 -3.22
C ALA A 33 -1.15 -2.01 -4.05
N ASP A 34 -2.04 -2.84 -3.52
CA ASP A 34 -2.59 -3.98 -4.25
C ASP A 34 -3.41 -3.53 -5.45
N ALA A 35 -4.27 -2.53 -5.28
CA ALA A 35 -5.05 -1.97 -6.38
C ALA A 35 -4.15 -1.40 -7.49
N TRP A 36 -3.07 -0.73 -7.09
CA TRP A 36 -2.07 -0.23 -8.02
C TRP A 36 -1.42 -1.35 -8.85
N LYS A 37 -1.01 -2.43 -8.19
CA LYS A 37 -0.37 -3.58 -8.85
C LYS A 37 -1.32 -4.32 -9.77
N GLU A 38 -2.59 -4.45 -9.37
CA GLU A 38 -3.58 -5.26 -10.08
C GLU A 38 -4.26 -4.52 -11.24
N SER A 39 -4.16 -3.19 -11.30
CA SER A 39 -4.85 -2.38 -12.31
C SER A 39 -3.88 -1.65 -13.25
N PRO A 40 -3.57 -2.24 -14.42
CA PRO A 40 -2.82 -1.52 -15.45
C PRO A 40 -3.53 -0.24 -15.91
N GLU A 41 -4.88 -0.23 -15.88
CA GLU A 41 -5.67 0.95 -16.23
C GLU A 41 -5.41 2.10 -15.27
N LEU A 42 -5.41 1.83 -13.96
CA LEU A 42 -5.13 2.85 -12.95
C LEU A 42 -3.72 3.45 -13.14
N ARG A 43 -2.73 2.59 -13.33
CA ARG A 43 -1.36 3.05 -13.58
C ARG A 43 -1.26 3.87 -14.87
N GLY A 44 -1.95 3.44 -15.91
CA GLY A 44 -1.99 4.14 -17.19
C GLY A 44 -2.61 5.53 -17.07
N ILE A 45 -3.71 5.64 -16.35
CA ILE A 45 -4.39 6.92 -16.10
C ILE A 45 -3.47 7.87 -15.32
N VAL A 46 -2.87 7.40 -14.24
CA VAL A 46 -1.98 8.21 -13.40
C VAL A 46 -0.75 8.70 -14.16
N ARG A 47 -0.24 7.90 -15.07
CA ARG A 47 0.97 8.22 -15.87
C ARG A 47 0.68 8.99 -17.15
N ASN A 48 -0.58 9.18 -17.51
CA ASN A 48 -0.97 9.85 -18.75
C ASN A 48 -0.94 11.37 -18.57
N PRO A 49 0.02 12.09 -19.21
CA PRO A 49 0.14 13.53 -19.04
C PRO A 49 -0.99 14.34 -19.68
N VAL A 50 -1.80 13.72 -20.52
CA VAL A 50 -2.92 14.37 -21.21
C VAL A 50 -4.13 14.54 -20.31
N ILE A 51 -4.28 13.68 -19.29
CA ILE A 51 -5.43 13.73 -18.39
C ILE A 51 -5.31 14.94 -17.45
N PRO A 52 -6.34 15.84 -17.42
CA PRO A 52 -6.32 16.99 -16.52
C PRO A 52 -6.30 16.58 -15.05
N ARG A 53 -5.63 17.37 -14.21
CA ARG A 53 -5.53 17.10 -12.76
C ARG A 53 -6.88 16.85 -12.08
N PRO A 54 -7.94 17.63 -12.32
CA PRO A 54 -9.24 17.37 -11.68
C PRO A 54 -9.81 16.00 -12.01
N ALA A 55 -9.68 15.55 -13.26
CA ALA A 55 -10.15 14.23 -13.69
C ALA A 55 -9.31 13.13 -13.07
N LEU A 56 -8.00 13.31 -13.02
CA LEU A 56 -7.06 12.38 -12.41
C LEU A 56 -7.32 12.22 -10.90
N LYS A 57 -7.49 13.34 -10.21
CA LYS A 57 -7.83 13.38 -8.79
C LYS A 57 -9.13 12.64 -8.51
N ALA A 58 -10.18 12.91 -9.32
CA ALA A 58 -11.46 12.26 -9.18
C ALA A 58 -11.38 10.74 -9.37
N ALA A 59 -10.61 10.29 -10.36
CA ALA A 59 -10.43 8.85 -10.63
C ALA A 59 -9.76 8.13 -9.47
N VAL A 60 -8.69 8.70 -8.93
CA VAL A 60 -7.96 8.10 -7.80
C VAL A 60 -8.78 8.16 -6.51
N ASP A 61 -9.49 9.26 -6.28
CA ASP A 61 -10.36 9.39 -5.11
C ASP A 61 -11.50 8.35 -5.14
N ALA A 62 -12.06 8.08 -6.31
CA ALA A 62 -13.07 7.04 -6.47
C ALA A 62 -12.54 5.65 -6.11
N VAL A 63 -11.30 5.33 -6.46
CA VAL A 63 -10.66 4.08 -6.07
C VAL A 63 -10.50 4.01 -4.55
N MET A 64 -10.03 5.08 -3.91
CA MET A 64 -9.87 5.13 -2.47
C MET A 64 -11.19 5.02 -1.72
N GLU A 65 -12.25 5.63 -2.24
CA GLU A 65 -13.59 5.51 -1.68
C GLU A 65 -14.09 4.07 -1.74
N LYS A 66 -13.89 3.42 -2.88
CA LYS A 66 -14.27 2.02 -3.06
C LYS A 66 -13.51 1.08 -2.13
N LEU A 67 -12.24 1.38 -1.85
CA LEU A 67 -11.41 0.61 -0.94
C LEU A 67 -11.71 0.90 0.54
N GLY A 68 -12.49 1.93 0.83
CA GLY A 68 -12.79 2.34 2.19
C GLY A 68 -11.63 3.00 2.92
N CYS A 69 -10.75 3.68 2.19
CA CYS A 69 -9.58 4.34 2.76
C CYS A 69 -9.97 5.44 3.75
N SER A 70 -9.17 5.57 4.81
CA SER A 70 -9.35 6.59 5.83
C SER A 70 -9.11 7.99 5.29
N LYS A 71 -9.60 8.98 6.03
CA LYS A 71 -9.44 10.39 5.67
C LYS A 71 -7.98 10.81 5.54
N LEU A 72 -7.09 10.32 6.42
CA LEU A 72 -5.67 10.62 6.37
C LEU A 72 -5.03 10.19 5.05
N VAL A 73 -5.31 8.96 4.61
CA VAL A 73 -4.79 8.42 3.35
C VAL A 73 -5.37 9.20 2.17
N ARG A 74 -6.68 9.43 2.17
CA ARG A 74 -7.34 10.19 1.09
C ARG A 74 -6.78 11.60 0.98
N ASN A 75 -6.60 12.29 2.09
CA ASN A 75 -6.05 13.64 2.10
C ASN A 75 -4.63 13.70 1.58
N THR A 76 -3.80 12.72 1.93
CA THR A 76 -2.41 12.64 1.46
C THR A 76 -2.34 12.43 -0.06
N VAL A 77 -3.13 11.50 -0.58
CA VAL A 77 -3.18 11.24 -2.03
C VAL A 77 -3.76 12.43 -2.79
N ASN A 78 -4.80 13.05 -2.26
CA ASN A 78 -5.39 14.25 -2.84
C ASN A 78 -4.39 15.42 -2.85
N LEU A 79 -3.56 15.54 -1.83
CA LEU A 79 -2.49 16.55 -1.81
C LEU A 79 -1.46 16.30 -2.91
N LEU A 80 -1.08 15.05 -3.15
CA LEU A 80 -0.21 14.68 -4.28
C LEU A 80 -0.84 15.11 -5.60
N ALA A 81 -2.12 14.85 -5.78
CA ALA A 81 -2.85 15.22 -6.99
C ALA A 81 -2.88 16.75 -7.18
N ASP A 82 -3.18 17.49 -6.12
CA ASP A 82 -3.26 18.96 -6.16
C ASP A 82 -1.91 19.60 -6.52
N LYS A 83 -0.81 18.99 -6.10
CA LYS A 83 0.55 19.45 -6.41
C LYS A 83 1.10 18.91 -7.73
N GLY A 84 0.30 18.15 -8.50
CA GLY A 84 0.77 17.55 -9.73
C GLY A 84 1.82 16.48 -9.53
N ARG A 85 1.81 15.80 -8.38
CA ARG A 85 2.80 14.78 -7.99
C ARG A 85 2.24 13.37 -7.88
N LEU A 86 1.06 13.14 -8.46
CA LEU A 86 0.41 11.83 -8.36
C LEU A 86 1.20 10.72 -9.07
N SER A 87 2.05 11.07 -10.03
CA SER A 87 3.00 10.12 -10.64
C SER A 87 4.00 9.53 -9.64
N HIS A 88 4.17 10.16 -8.47
CA HIS A 88 5.01 9.65 -7.38
C HIS A 88 4.26 8.75 -6.39
N LEU A 89 2.99 8.46 -6.65
CA LEU A 89 2.17 7.64 -5.73
C LEU A 89 2.81 6.29 -5.43
N GLU A 90 3.31 5.60 -6.44
CA GLU A 90 3.98 4.30 -6.25
C GLU A 90 5.17 4.41 -5.31
N ALA A 91 5.99 5.45 -5.48
CA ALA A 91 7.14 5.69 -4.61
C ALA A 91 6.72 6.00 -3.17
N VAL A 92 5.63 6.73 -2.97
CA VAL A 92 5.08 7.02 -1.63
C VAL A 92 4.58 5.73 -0.98
N LEU A 93 3.84 4.90 -1.72
CA LEU A 93 3.33 3.63 -1.21
C LEU A 93 4.46 2.68 -0.82
N HIS A 94 5.49 2.59 -1.65
CA HIS A 94 6.68 1.77 -1.37
C HIS A 94 7.40 2.24 -0.11
N ALA A 95 7.62 3.55 0.01
CA ALA A 95 8.25 4.12 1.20
C ALA A 95 7.42 3.89 2.47
N LEU A 96 6.09 3.98 2.37
CA LEU A 96 5.19 3.69 3.49
C LEU A 96 5.31 2.24 3.95
N GLU A 97 5.36 1.29 3.02
CA GLU A 97 5.55 -0.12 3.36
C GLU A 97 6.87 -0.36 4.09
N GLU A 98 7.97 0.21 3.61
CA GLU A 98 9.29 0.07 4.26
C GLU A 98 9.34 0.73 5.64
N LEU A 99 8.82 1.93 5.77
CA LEU A 99 8.79 2.64 7.05
C LEU A 99 7.85 1.96 8.06
N ALA A 100 6.77 1.38 7.57
CA ALA A 100 5.84 0.63 8.40
C ALA A 100 6.49 -0.62 8.99
N GLU A 101 7.27 -1.35 8.20
CA GLU A 101 8.02 -2.50 8.67
C GLU A 101 8.99 -2.11 9.78
N ALA A 102 9.71 -1.00 9.61
CA ALA A 102 10.64 -0.49 10.61
C ALA A 102 9.93 -0.04 11.89
N GLU A 103 8.73 0.56 11.76
CA GLU A 103 7.97 1.08 12.90
C GLU A 103 7.30 -0.03 13.72
N THR A 104 6.66 -0.98 13.03
CA THR A 104 5.86 -2.02 13.69
C THR A 104 6.63 -3.29 13.98
N GLY A 105 7.82 -3.44 13.40
CA GLY A 105 8.58 -4.69 13.45
C GLY A 105 7.92 -5.84 12.69
N ARG A 106 6.92 -5.55 11.88
CA ARG A 106 6.19 -6.54 11.08
C ARG A 106 6.69 -6.54 9.65
N VAL A 107 6.82 -7.72 9.07
CA VAL A 107 7.14 -7.92 7.67
C VAL A 107 5.91 -8.49 6.96
N ARG A 108 5.49 -7.83 5.89
CA ARG A 108 4.41 -8.34 5.04
C ARG A 108 5.01 -9.28 4.01
N VAL A 109 4.49 -10.50 3.94
CA VAL A 109 4.90 -11.50 2.96
C VAL A 109 3.71 -11.94 2.12
N ASP A 110 3.80 -11.74 0.82
CA ASP A 110 2.78 -12.19 -0.12
C ASP A 110 3.04 -13.67 -0.46
N VAL A 111 2.04 -14.51 -0.23
CA VAL A 111 2.09 -15.93 -0.59
C VAL A 111 1.17 -16.15 -1.77
N ILE A 112 1.76 -16.46 -2.91
CA ILE A 112 1.03 -16.68 -4.16
C ILE A 112 1.03 -18.18 -4.47
N SER A 113 -0.16 -18.75 -4.63
CA SER A 113 -0.32 -20.17 -4.95
C SER A 113 -1.37 -20.38 -6.02
N ALA A 114 -1.24 -21.47 -6.79
CA ALA A 114 -2.22 -21.84 -7.81
C ALA A 114 -3.54 -22.29 -7.21
N LYS A 115 -3.49 -22.93 -6.03
CA LYS A 115 -4.65 -23.45 -5.30
C LYS A 115 -4.61 -22.98 -3.86
N PRO A 116 -5.77 -22.94 -3.17
CA PRO A 116 -5.78 -22.61 -1.74
C PRO A 116 -4.91 -23.59 -0.95
N LEU A 117 -4.11 -23.04 -0.03
CA LEU A 117 -3.29 -23.84 0.87
C LEU A 117 -4.00 -24.02 2.21
N SER A 118 -3.64 -25.07 2.95
CA SER A 118 -4.25 -25.31 4.26
C SER A 118 -3.82 -24.30 5.31
N ASP A 119 -4.65 -24.09 6.33
CA ASP A 119 -4.32 -23.23 7.47
C ASP A 119 -3.07 -23.74 8.20
N ALA A 120 -2.90 -25.06 8.30
CA ALA A 120 -1.70 -25.65 8.88
C ALA A 120 -0.43 -25.31 8.10
N TYR A 121 -0.53 -25.25 6.79
CA TYR A 121 0.60 -24.82 5.94
C TYR A 121 0.97 -23.37 6.20
N TYR A 122 -0.02 -22.47 6.23
CA TYR A 122 0.22 -21.05 6.51
C TYR A 122 0.81 -20.83 7.90
N ALA A 123 0.35 -21.57 8.89
CA ALA A 123 0.89 -21.48 10.25
C ALA A 123 2.37 -21.89 10.29
N ARG A 124 2.74 -22.97 9.62
CA ARG A 124 4.14 -23.42 9.54
C ARG A 124 5.02 -22.43 8.78
N LEU A 125 4.49 -21.87 7.70
CA LEU A 125 5.20 -20.88 6.90
C LEU A 125 5.45 -19.60 7.72
N THR A 126 4.46 -19.14 8.46
CA THR A 126 4.58 -17.98 9.37
C THR A 126 5.66 -18.21 10.41
N GLU A 127 5.67 -19.37 11.08
CA GLU A 127 6.68 -19.72 12.06
C GLU A 127 8.09 -19.73 11.46
N LYS A 128 8.25 -20.33 10.29
CA LYS A 128 9.54 -20.41 9.61
C LYS A 128 10.05 -19.03 9.20
N LEU A 129 9.19 -18.20 8.63
CA LEU A 129 9.54 -16.84 8.23
C LEU A 129 9.87 -15.97 9.44
N LYS A 130 9.14 -16.12 10.53
CA LYS A 130 9.42 -15.44 11.79
C LYS A 130 10.82 -15.76 12.33
N ARG A 131 11.23 -17.01 12.26
CA ARG A 131 12.58 -17.44 12.68
C ARG A 131 13.67 -16.86 11.79
N VAL A 132 13.44 -16.85 10.47
CA VAL A 132 14.43 -16.38 9.50
C VAL A 132 14.59 -14.85 9.56
N THR A 133 13.49 -14.11 9.69
CA THR A 133 13.50 -12.66 9.71
C THR A 133 13.69 -12.05 11.10
N ASP A 134 13.45 -12.82 12.15
CA ASP A 134 13.40 -12.37 13.55
C ASP A 134 12.38 -11.24 13.75
N ARG A 135 11.28 -11.28 12.99
CA ARG A 135 10.20 -10.27 13.02
C ARG A 135 8.85 -10.94 12.98
N GLU A 136 7.83 -10.22 13.41
CA GLU A 136 6.46 -10.66 13.16
C GLU A 136 6.16 -10.63 11.66
N VAL A 137 5.48 -11.67 11.18
CA VAL A 137 5.17 -11.84 9.76
C VAL A 137 3.67 -11.77 9.57
N VAL A 138 3.24 -10.92 8.64
CA VAL A 138 1.87 -10.85 8.16
C VAL A 138 1.80 -11.50 6.79
N LEU A 139 1.09 -12.61 6.67
CA LEU A 139 0.91 -13.28 5.40
C LEU A 139 -0.28 -12.69 4.64
N VAL A 140 -0.04 -12.34 3.39
CA VAL A 140 -1.09 -11.96 2.45
C VAL A 140 -1.27 -13.10 1.47
N LYS A 141 -2.42 -13.75 1.53
CA LYS A 141 -2.73 -14.93 0.74
C LYS A 141 -3.29 -14.49 -0.62
N LYS A 142 -2.61 -14.86 -1.68
CA LYS A 142 -3.04 -14.57 -3.04
C LYS A 142 -3.13 -15.87 -3.83
N GLN A 143 -4.08 -15.93 -4.75
CA GLN A 143 -4.28 -17.08 -5.59
C GLN A 143 -4.12 -16.70 -7.06
N ASP A 144 -3.28 -17.43 -7.77
CA ASP A 144 -3.05 -17.25 -9.21
C ASP A 144 -3.13 -18.61 -9.89
N PRO A 145 -4.28 -18.93 -10.51
CA PRO A 145 -4.46 -20.24 -11.16
C PRO A 145 -3.53 -20.50 -12.35
N SER A 146 -2.84 -19.47 -12.84
CA SER A 146 -1.90 -19.61 -13.96
C SER A 146 -0.55 -20.20 -13.56
N LEU A 147 -0.29 -20.33 -12.27
CA LEU A 147 0.94 -20.93 -11.76
C LEU A 147 0.96 -22.45 -11.88
#